data_ad943f7e4ae12da00782820dbb04f683
#
_entry.id   ad943f7e4ae12da00782820dbb04f683
#
_cell.length_a   1.000
_cell.length_b   1.000
_cell.length_c   1.000
_cell.angle_alpha   90.00
_cell.angle_beta   90.00
_cell.angle_gamma   90.00
#
_symmetry.space_group_name_H-M   'P 1'
#
loop_
_entity.id
_entity.type
_entity.pdbx_description
1 polymer ?
#
loop_
_entity_poly.entity_id
_entity_poly.type
_entity_poly.pdbx_seq_one_letter_code
_entity_poly.pdbx_strand_id
1 'polypeptide(L)'
;MREDGGYAIADKVPLGKPLLCSLQHLMAFVGGGAIVPAMIMGLDPALAVFCTGIGTIIYLICTRNRVPSYFGVSFSFITPMAVVMATDGVGGALCGIIAAGLVMVVGAGVVKAIGTGWIDKVLPPVVTGCIIVVIGVGLSATAINSVMFDGGASETFDAVGCLIGFVTFIAAVIASSWFKGFLKMIPVLIGIVVGYLVAVPFGYVDFTPVLEAAWIGLPSITLPTWSLNGILVIAPIALVLLVEHIGHLMTVTNLSGEDCNQYLSSSLLGNGLGIMASGALGGPALTSIAENIGVMGLSKCYSTRVFWWTAAFALIIGGFCPKLAMLFYSIPTCVLGGVSLMLFGLIAGNGLSLLVSEKVDFNENRNLMIVASSLIVGIGMMTTGVSVPLGSFEIPGLLLAAILSVVLNLVLPKEKEELVQC
;
A
#
# COMPACT_ATOMS: atom_id res chain seq x y z
N MET A 1 3.09 -29.45 -11.12
CA MET A 1 4.37 -28.82 -10.75
C MET A 1 5.04 -28.34 -12.02
N ARG A 2 5.58 -27.12 -12.00
CA ARG A 2 6.33 -26.52 -13.12
C ARG A 2 7.71 -27.19 -13.24
N GLU A 3 8.37 -27.04 -14.38
CA GLU A 3 9.74 -27.57 -14.61
C GLU A 3 10.77 -27.01 -13.61
N ASP A 4 10.54 -25.80 -13.08
CA ASP A 4 11.38 -25.15 -12.08
C ASP A 4 11.09 -25.57 -10.63
N GLY A 5 10.26 -26.61 -10.43
CA GLY A 5 9.85 -27.12 -9.11
C GLY A 5 8.78 -26.30 -8.40
N GLY A 6 8.26 -25.24 -9.03
CA GLY A 6 7.22 -24.37 -8.52
C GLY A 6 5.80 -24.92 -8.73
N TYR A 7 4.81 -24.18 -8.22
CA TYR A 7 3.38 -24.48 -8.37
C TYR A 7 2.70 -23.43 -9.24
N ALA A 8 1.99 -23.89 -10.28
CA ALA A 8 1.16 -23.05 -11.14
C ALA A 8 -0.08 -22.52 -10.40
N ILE A 9 -0.78 -21.55 -10.99
CA ILE A 9 -1.94 -20.87 -10.37
C ILE A 9 -3.05 -21.86 -10.00
N ALA A 10 -3.34 -22.80 -10.87
CA ALA A 10 -4.41 -23.80 -10.68
C ALA A 10 -3.98 -25.06 -9.92
N ASP A 11 -2.71 -25.21 -9.57
CA ASP A 11 -2.19 -26.42 -8.95
C ASP A 11 -2.81 -26.70 -7.58
N LYS A 12 -3.14 -27.97 -7.37
CA LYS A 12 -3.55 -28.51 -6.07
C LYS A 12 -2.33 -28.84 -5.24
N VAL A 13 -1.84 -27.88 -4.49
CA VAL A 13 -0.67 -28.04 -3.62
C VAL A 13 -1.03 -28.95 -2.41
N PRO A 14 -0.19 -29.94 -2.04
CA PRO A 14 -0.40 -30.80 -0.86
C PRO A 14 -0.45 -29.99 0.43
N LEU A 15 -1.37 -30.31 1.37
CA LEU A 15 -1.76 -29.50 2.54
C LEU A 15 -0.62 -28.86 3.37
N GLY A 16 0.53 -29.52 3.53
CA GLY A 16 1.62 -28.98 4.34
C GLY A 16 2.36 -27.79 3.71
N LYS A 17 2.56 -27.78 2.39
CA LYS A 17 3.28 -26.70 1.69
C LYS A 17 2.45 -25.41 1.56
N PRO A 18 1.13 -25.44 1.22
CA PRO A 18 0.33 -24.21 1.20
C PRO A 18 0.27 -23.51 2.54
N LEU A 19 0.18 -24.26 3.64
CA LEU A 19 0.17 -23.67 4.99
C LEU A 19 1.47 -22.94 5.29
N LEU A 20 2.62 -23.53 4.96
CA LEU A 20 3.92 -22.87 5.14
C LEU A 20 4.05 -21.62 4.26
N CYS A 21 3.71 -21.72 2.97
CA CYS A 21 3.71 -20.57 2.07
C CYS A 21 2.71 -19.48 2.53
N SER A 22 1.53 -19.87 3.03
CA SER A 22 0.53 -18.93 3.54
C SER A 22 1.03 -18.19 4.77
N LEU A 23 1.74 -18.87 5.66
CA LEU A 23 2.38 -18.24 6.82
C LEU A 23 3.48 -17.27 6.38
N GLN A 24 4.26 -17.61 5.35
CA GLN A 24 5.26 -16.71 4.78
C GLN A 24 4.62 -15.44 4.22
N HIS A 25 3.52 -15.58 3.48
CA HIS A 25 2.76 -14.44 2.97
C HIS A 25 2.21 -13.58 4.11
N LEU A 26 1.64 -14.21 5.15
CA LEU A 26 1.13 -13.51 6.31
C LEU A 26 2.23 -12.69 7.00
N MET A 27 3.38 -13.29 7.28
CA MET A 27 4.49 -12.61 7.94
C MET A 27 5.09 -11.48 7.08
N ALA A 28 5.07 -11.61 5.76
CA ALA A 28 5.59 -10.59 4.86
C ALA A 28 4.70 -9.34 4.84
N PHE A 29 3.36 -9.50 4.85
CA PHE A 29 2.47 -8.36 4.74
C PHE A 29 2.04 -7.76 6.08
N VAL A 30 1.97 -8.56 7.16
CA VAL A 30 1.41 -8.10 8.45
C VAL A 30 2.11 -6.84 8.95
N GLY A 31 3.45 -6.80 8.92
CA GLY A 31 4.20 -5.61 9.33
C GLY A 31 4.00 -4.43 8.38
N GLY A 32 4.59 -4.50 7.20
CA GLY A 32 4.62 -3.40 6.23
C GLY A 32 3.30 -3.15 5.51
N GLY A 33 2.63 -4.21 5.11
CA GLY A 33 1.41 -4.11 4.29
C GLY A 33 0.10 -3.99 5.05
N ALA A 34 0.08 -4.04 6.41
CA ALA A 34 -1.15 -3.89 7.18
C ALA A 34 -0.97 -3.02 8.42
N ILE A 35 -0.12 -3.42 9.37
CA ILE A 35 -0.03 -2.76 10.69
C ILE A 35 0.49 -1.33 10.55
N VAL A 36 1.65 -1.15 9.92
CA VAL A 36 2.30 0.16 9.81
C VAL A 36 1.40 1.20 9.13
N PRO A 37 0.85 0.96 7.92
CA PRO A 37 -0.02 1.97 7.29
C PRO A 37 -1.31 2.21 8.06
N ALA A 38 -1.93 1.18 8.67
CA ALA A 38 -3.14 1.35 9.46
C ALA A 38 -2.90 2.23 10.69
N MET A 39 -1.79 2.01 11.41
CA MET A 39 -1.44 2.81 12.59
C MET A 39 -1.10 4.26 12.22
N ILE A 40 -0.39 4.49 11.11
CA ILE A 40 -0.13 5.85 10.62
C ILE A 40 -1.43 6.57 10.25
N MET A 41 -2.42 5.85 9.72
CA MET A 41 -3.75 6.39 9.43
C MET A 41 -4.63 6.56 10.68
N GLY A 42 -4.19 6.12 11.87
CA GLY A 42 -5.01 6.15 13.09
C GLY A 42 -6.17 5.15 13.07
N LEU A 43 -6.07 4.09 12.28
CA LEU A 43 -7.04 3.00 12.21
C LEU A 43 -6.61 1.79 13.03
N ASP A 44 -7.57 0.95 13.40
CA ASP A 44 -7.30 -0.30 14.12
C ASP A 44 -6.46 -1.26 13.27
N PRO A 45 -5.21 -1.58 13.65
CA PRO A 45 -4.33 -2.47 12.90
C PRO A 45 -4.86 -3.90 12.82
N ALA A 46 -5.57 -4.39 13.83
CA ALA A 46 -6.17 -5.72 13.81
C ALA A 46 -7.36 -5.78 12.84
N LEU A 47 -8.21 -4.75 12.87
CA LEU A 47 -9.30 -4.61 11.89
C LEU A 47 -8.73 -4.47 10.47
N ALA A 48 -7.62 -3.76 10.29
CA ALA A 48 -6.94 -3.67 8.99
C ALA A 48 -6.50 -5.04 8.49
N VAL A 49 -5.84 -5.86 9.33
CA VAL A 49 -5.47 -7.25 9.00
C VAL A 49 -6.70 -8.09 8.66
N PHE A 50 -7.79 -7.97 9.41
CA PHE A 50 -9.06 -8.63 9.13
C PHE A 50 -9.63 -8.25 7.76
N CYS A 51 -9.66 -6.96 7.46
CA CYS A 51 -10.15 -6.43 6.18
C CYS A 51 -9.30 -6.90 4.99
N THR A 52 -7.98 -7.05 5.14
CA THR A 52 -7.13 -7.62 4.08
C THR A 52 -7.54 -9.05 3.74
N GLY A 53 -7.91 -9.84 4.75
CA GLY A 53 -8.45 -11.20 4.56
C GLY A 53 -9.76 -11.18 3.78
N ILE A 54 -10.73 -10.34 4.18
CA ILE A 54 -12.02 -10.19 3.47
C ILE A 54 -11.80 -9.74 2.02
N GLY A 55 -11.01 -8.68 1.82
CA GLY A 55 -10.73 -8.14 0.49
C GLY A 55 -10.08 -9.17 -0.42
N THR A 56 -9.14 -9.96 0.10
CA THR A 56 -8.49 -11.05 -0.64
C THR A 56 -9.49 -12.16 -1.03
N ILE A 57 -10.39 -12.55 -0.13
CA ILE A 57 -11.45 -13.54 -0.44
C ILE A 57 -12.35 -13.03 -1.56
N ILE A 58 -12.84 -11.78 -1.45
CA ILE A 58 -13.66 -11.15 -2.49
C ILE A 58 -12.93 -11.15 -3.83
N TYR A 59 -11.65 -10.77 -3.81
CA TYR A 59 -10.83 -10.77 -5.01
C TYR A 59 -10.67 -12.14 -5.67
N LEU A 60 -10.38 -13.19 -4.88
CA LEU A 60 -10.22 -14.56 -5.38
C LEU A 60 -11.54 -15.09 -5.98
N ILE A 61 -12.68 -14.72 -5.40
CA ILE A 61 -14.01 -15.06 -5.94
C ILE A 61 -14.23 -14.34 -7.28
N CYS A 62 -14.00 -13.03 -7.35
CA CYS A 62 -14.20 -12.22 -8.55
C CYS A 62 -13.30 -12.68 -9.71
N THR A 63 -12.05 -13.01 -9.43
CA THR A 63 -11.08 -13.52 -10.42
C THR A 63 -11.24 -15.03 -10.69
N ARG A 64 -12.20 -15.69 -10.06
CA ARG A 64 -12.43 -17.15 -10.18
C ARG A 64 -11.15 -17.97 -9.93
N ASN A 65 -10.34 -17.57 -8.97
CA ASN A 65 -9.04 -18.17 -8.66
C ASN A 65 -8.07 -18.22 -9.86
N ARG A 66 -8.12 -17.24 -10.76
CA ARG A 66 -7.25 -17.15 -11.94
C ARG A 66 -6.07 -16.20 -11.75
N VAL A 67 -6.13 -15.34 -10.75
CA VAL A 67 -5.05 -14.37 -10.46
C VAL A 67 -4.62 -14.54 -9.00
N PRO A 68 -3.37 -14.97 -8.75
CA PRO A 68 -2.83 -15.07 -7.41
C PRO A 68 -2.46 -13.65 -6.94
N SER A 69 -3.12 -13.18 -5.89
CA SER A 69 -2.78 -11.91 -5.25
C SER A 69 -3.29 -11.89 -3.81
N TYR A 70 -2.60 -11.14 -2.97
CA TYR A 70 -3.03 -10.83 -1.62
C TYR A 70 -3.12 -9.32 -1.45
N PHE A 71 -4.11 -8.86 -0.68
CA PHE A 71 -4.34 -7.45 -0.45
C PHE A 71 -3.76 -6.99 0.89
N GLY A 72 -3.18 -5.81 0.86
CA GLY A 72 -2.77 -5.06 2.05
C GLY A 72 -3.34 -3.67 2.02
N VAL A 73 -2.92 -2.84 2.95
CA VAL A 73 -3.35 -1.45 3.09
C VAL A 73 -2.57 -0.57 2.12
N SER A 74 -3.26 0.29 1.38
CA SER A 74 -2.62 1.22 0.46
C SER A 74 -2.07 2.45 1.17
N PHE A 75 -0.78 2.72 0.99
CA PHE A 75 -0.11 3.92 1.50
C PHE A 75 -0.57 5.22 0.83
N SER A 76 -1.12 5.16 -0.36
CA SER A 76 -1.61 6.32 -1.12
C SER A 76 -2.73 7.07 -0.39
N PHE A 77 -3.41 6.42 0.55
CA PHE A 77 -4.54 6.99 1.31
C PHE A 77 -4.12 7.67 2.61
N ILE A 78 -2.86 7.57 3.06
CA ILE A 78 -2.42 8.16 4.34
C ILE A 78 -2.74 9.65 4.41
N THR A 79 -2.21 10.44 3.48
CA THR A 79 -2.41 11.90 3.46
C THR A 79 -3.86 12.31 3.21
N PRO A 80 -4.57 11.77 2.19
CA PRO A 80 -5.98 12.10 1.98
C PRO A 80 -6.87 11.75 3.17
N MET A 81 -6.63 10.62 3.82
CA MET A 81 -7.36 10.25 5.03
C MET A 81 -7.09 11.22 6.18
N ALA A 82 -5.83 11.59 6.43
CA ALA A 82 -5.49 12.53 7.49
C ALA A 82 -6.22 13.88 7.30
N VAL A 83 -6.29 14.39 6.07
CA VAL A 83 -7.02 15.63 5.74
C VAL A 83 -8.51 15.51 6.06
N VAL A 84 -9.16 14.43 5.60
CA VAL A 84 -10.61 14.25 5.83
C VAL A 84 -10.91 13.93 7.30
N MET A 85 -10.06 13.15 7.96
CA MET A 85 -10.26 12.82 9.38
C MET A 85 -10.19 14.06 10.28
N ALA A 86 -9.37 15.06 9.92
CA ALA A 86 -9.27 16.32 10.65
C ALA A 86 -10.56 17.15 10.60
N THR A 87 -11.36 17.03 9.53
CA THR A 87 -12.58 17.82 9.32
C THR A 87 -13.86 17.03 9.60
N ASP A 88 -13.96 15.81 9.06
CA ASP A 88 -15.19 14.99 9.03
C ASP A 88 -15.07 13.73 9.89
N GLY A 89 -13.95 13.54 10.58
CA GLY A 89 -13.67 12.37 11.41
C GLY A 89 -13.45 11.09 10.61
N VAL A 90 -13.26 9.99 11.33
CA VAL A 90 -13.00 8.66 10.73
C VAL A 90 -14.16 8.22 9.82
N GLY A 91 -15.40 8.43 10.26
CA GLY A 91 -16.58 8.01 9.48
C GLY A 91 -16.66 8.67 8.11
N GLY A 92 -16.31 9.97 8.00
CA GLY A 92 -16.25 10.71 6.74
C GLY A 92 -15.14 10.17 5.82
N ALA A 93 -13.99 9.84 6.37
CA ALA A 93 -12.91 9.22 5.61
C ALA A 93 -13.29 7.83 5.08
N LEU A 94 -13.99 7.03 5.88
CA LEU A 94 -14.50 5.71 5.44
C LEU A 94 -15.52 5.82 4.30
N CYS A 95 -16.36 6.86 4.29
CA CYS A 95 -17.24 7.16 3.15
C CYS A 95 -16.43 7.40 1.87
N GLY A 96 -15.33 8.15 1.97
CA GLY A 96 -14.40 8.37 0.86
C GLY A 96 -13.74 7.07 0.38
N ILE A 97 -13.36 6.15 1.29
CA ILE A 97 -12.82 4.83 0.95
C ILE A 97 -13.85 4.02 0.15
N ILE A 98 -15.10 3.98 0.59
CA ILE A 98 -16.18 3.29 -0.15
C ILE A 98 -16.33 3.89 -1.55
N ALA A 99 -16.30 5.21 -1.66
CA ALA A 99 -16.37 5.90 -2.95
C ALA A 99 -15.15 5.57 -3.84
N ALA A 100 -13.94 5.49 -3.29
CA ALA A 100 -12.76 5.04 -4.01
C ALA A 100 -12.92 3.61 -4.55
N GLY A 101 -13.46 2.70 -3.74
CA GLY A 101 -13.81 1.34 -4.17
C GLY A 101 -14.80 1.35 -5.33
N LEU A 102 -15.82 2.22 -5.28
CA LEU A 102 -16.80 2.38 -6.37
C LEU A 102 -16.12 2.88 -7.66
N VAL A 103 -15.19 3.82 -7.58
CA VAL A 103 -14.40 4.27 -8.76
C VAL A 103 -13.63 3.10 -9.38
N MET A 104 -13.03 2.22 -8.58
CA MET A 104 -12.37 1.00 -9.08
C MET A 104 -13.35 0.05 -9.77
N VAL A 105 -14.55 -0.13 -9.23
CA VAL A 105 -15.61 -0.94 -9.86
C VAL A 105 -16.05 -0.34 -11.20
N VAL A 106 -16.22 0.97 -11.25
CA VAL A 106 -16.52 1.69 -12.52
C VAL A 106 -15.36 1.51 -13.50
N GLY A 107 -14.11 1.66 -13.05
CA GLY A 107 -12.91 1.40 -13.86
C GLY A 107 -12.88 -0.02 -14.44
N ALA A 108 -13.26 -1.03 -13.65
CA ALA A 108 -13.43 -2.40 -14.13
C ALA A 108 -14.45 -2.53 -15.26
N GLY A 109 -15.58 -1.81 -15.14
CA GLY A 109 -16.62 -1.73 -16.19
C GLY A 109 -16.11 -1.06 -17.46
N VAL A 110 -15.39 0.04 -17.32
CA VAL A 110 -14.77 0.77 -18.44
C VAL A 110 -13.76 -0.12 -19.17
N VAL A 111 -12.84 -0.77 -18.43
CA VAL A 111 -11.86 -1.71 -19.01
C VAL A 111 -12.55 -2.85 -19.75
N LYS A 112 -13.66 -3.38 -19.22
CA LYS A 112 -14.43 -4.42 -19.87
C LYS A 112 -15.10 -3.95 -21.18
N ALA A 113 -15.55 -2.71 -21.22
CA ALA A 113 -16.30 -2.15 -22.36
C ALA A 113 -15.40 -1.68 -23.51
N ILE A 114 -14.30 -0.99 -23.22
CA ILE A 114 -13.45 -0.33 -24.22
C ILE A 114 -11.99 -0.82 -24.21
N GLY A 115 -11.66 -1.81 -23.38
CA GLY A 115 -10.30 -2.34 -23.27
C GLY A 115 -9.35 -1.45 -22.49
N THR A 116 -8.04 -1.70 -22.62
CA THR A 116 -6.97 -1.07 -21.83
C THR A 116 -6.25 0.07 -22.56
N GLY A 117 -6.45 0.24 -23.85
CA GLY A 117 -5.66 1.17 -24.67
C GLY A 117 -5.77 2.67 -24.29
N TRP A 118 -6.76 3.06 -23.50
CA TRP A 118 -6.87 4.41 -22.94
C TRP A 118 -5.93 4.62 -21.74
N ILE A 119 -5.60 3.54 -21.01
CA ILE A 119 -4.75 3.57 -19.82
C ILE A 119 -3.36 4.05 -20.21
N ASP A 120 -2.77 3.47 -21.25
CA ASP A 120 -1.44 3.83 -21.74
C ASP A 120 -1.36 5.29 -22.22
N LYS A 121 -2.51 5.86 -22.64
CA LYS A 121 -2.59 7.26 -23.05
C LYS A 121 -2.69 8.23 -21.89
N VAL A 122 -3.47 7.86 -20.86
CA VAL A 122 -3.76 8.74 -19.71
C VAL A 122 -2.67 8.59 -18.63
N LEU A 123 -2.20 7.37 -18.44
CA LEU A 123 -1.30 6.96 -17.36
C LEU A 123 -0.05 6.23 -17.90
N PRO A 124 0.72 6.87 -18.82
CA PRO A 124 1.97 6.28 -19.30
C PRO A 124 2.99 6.18 -18.15
N PRO A 125 4.09 5.41 -18.32
CA PRO A 125 5.10 5.20 -17.31
C PRO A 125 5.66 6.49 -16.69
N VAL A 126 5.79 7.56 -17.46
CA VAL A 126 6.25 8.88 -16.97
C VAL A 126 5.31 9.45 -15.90
N VAL A 127 4.00 9.30 -16.07
CA VAL A 127 2.98 9.75 -15.10
C VAL A 127 2.96 8.83 -13.89
N THR A 128 2.90 7.52 -14.14
CA THR A 128 2.80 6.49 -13.10
C THR A 128 4.01 6.50 -12.18
N GLY A 129 5.22 6.46 -12.76
CA GLY A 129 6.47 6.47 -12.00
C GLY A 129 6.62 7.75 -11.18
N CYS A 130 6.25 8.90 -11.76
CA CYS A 130 6.26 10.17 -11.04
C CYS A 130 5.34 10.15 -9.81
N ILE A 131 4.09 9.68 -9.94
CA ILE A 131 3.13 9.60 -8.82
C ILE A 131 3.67 8.69 -7.71
N ILE A 132 4.26 7.54 -8.05
CA ILE A 132 4.85 6.62 -7.07
C ILE A 132 6.00 7.29 -6.31
N VAL A 133 6.86 8.05 -7.01
CA VAL A 133 7.94 8.82 -6.35
C VAL A 133 7.36 9.88 -5.41
N VAL A 134 6.30 10.60 -5.83
CA VAL A 134 5.62 11.59 -4.97
C VAL A 134 5.10 10.94 -3.69
N ILE A 135 4.49 9.75 -3.77
CA ILE A 135 4.00 9.03 -2.59
C ILE A 135 5.17 8.73 -1.64
N GLY A 136 6.21 8.07 -2.13
CA GLY A 136 7.32 7.64 -1.28
C GLY A 136 8.08 8.81 -0.64
N VAL A 137 8.47 9.81 -1.43
CA VAL A 137 9.20 10.99 -0.92
C VAL A 137 8.29 11.91 -0.11
N GLY A 138 7.04 12.10 -0.53
CA GLY A 138 6.09 12.97 0.17
C GLY A 138 5.76 12.51 1.59
N LEU A 139 5.76 11.20 1.85
CA LEU A 139 5.54 10.61 3.17
C LEU A 139 6.81 10.63 4.06
N SER A 140 7.97 11.00 3.53
CA SER A 140 9.24 11.00 4.30
C SER A 140 9.19 11.89 5.54
N ALA A 141 8.52 13.04 5.46
CA ALA A 141 8.36 13.95 6.60
C ALA A 141 7.60 13.28 7.76
N THR A 142 6.54 12.52 7.47
CA THR A 142 5.78 11.76 8.48
C THR A 142 6.68 10.73 9.17
N ALA A 143 7.48 9.98 8.41
CA ALA A 143 8.40 8.99 8.98
C ALA A 143 9.51 9.65 9.83
N ILE A 144 10.10 10.75 9.37
CA ILE A 144 11.11 11.51 10.11
C ILE A 144 10.53 12.07 11.41
N ASN A 145 9.35 12.68 11.36
CA ASN A 145 8.69 13.21 12.56
C ASN A 145 8.39 12.10 13.57
N SER A 146 7.94 10.94 13.12
CA SER A 146 7.67 9.78 13.98
C SER A 146 8.93 9.24 14.67
N VAL A 147 10.12 9.41 14.05
CA VAL A 147 11.41 8.99 14.63
C VAL A 147 11.98 10.04 15.57
N MET A 148 11.86 11.32 15.24
CA MET A 148 12.61 12.41 15.89
C MET A 148 11.84 13.10 17.03
N PHE A 149 10.52 13.01 17.02
CA PHE A 149 9.68 13.78 17.96
C PHE A 149 8.78 12.85 18.77
N ASP A 150 8.58 13.19 20.03
CA ASP A 150 7.73 12.43 20.95
C ASP A 150 6.30 12.33 20.41
N GLY A 151 5.81 11.09 20.30
CA GLY A 151 4.51 10.80 19.69
C GLY A 151 4.37 11.18 18.21
N GLY A 152 5.45 11.59 17.53
CA GLY A 152 5.45 11.95 16.10
C GLY A 152 4.80 13.29 15.74
N ALA A 153 4.22 13.99 16.71
CA ALA A 153 3.51 15.27 16.52
C ALA A 153 3.96 16.37 17.49
N SER A 154 4.79 16.04 18.47
CA SER A 154 5.36 17.00 19.44
C SER A 154 6.46 17.82 18.77
N GLU A 155 6.67 19.06 19.25
CA GLU A 155 7.84 19.86 18.89
C GLU A 155 9.09 19.49 19.72
N THR A 156 8.95 18.58 20.70
CA THR A 156 10.02 18.15 21.58
C THR A 156 10.83 17.05 20.94
N PHE A 157 12.12 17.31 20.71
CA PHE A 157 13.04 16.31 20.19
C PHE A 157 13.26 15.17 21.18
N ASP A 158 13.04 13.95 20.73
CA ASP A 158 13.21 12.72 21.50
C ASP A 158 14.48 11.99 21.07
N ALA A 159 15.58 12.19 21.77
CA ALA A 159 16.87 11.57 21.44
C ALA A 159 16.86 10.06 21.58
N VAL A 160 16.12 9.48 22.54
CA VAL A 160 16.01 8.04 22.74
C VAL A 160 15.11 7.42 21.69
N GLY A 161 13.96 8.02 21.43
CA GLY A 161 13.08 7.62 20.32
C GLY A 161 13.80 7.66 18.98
N CYS A 162 14.61 8.70 18.74
CA CYS A 162 15.45 8.84 17.55
C CYS A 162 16.45 7.66 17.44
N LEU A 163 17.14 7.29 18.52
CA LEU A 163 18.02 6.11 18.55
C LEU A 163 17.26 4.82 18.21
N ILE A 164 16.12 4.58 18.85
CA ILE A 164 15.29 3.39 18.64
C ILE A 164 14.82 3.33 17.18
N GLY A 165 14.33 4.44 16.63
CA GLY A 165 13.87 4.53 15.25
C GLY A 165 14.98 4.25 14.24
N PHE A 166 16.17 4.81 14.41
CA PHE A 166 17.31 4.53 13.53
C PHE A 166 17.82 3.10 13.67
N VAL A 167 17.85 2.51 14.86
CA VAL A 167 18.19 1.08 15.05
C VAL A 167 17.17 0.21 14.30
N THR A 168 15.89 0.53 14.40
CA THR A 168 14.80 -0.13 13.68
C THR A 168 15.00 -0.07 12.17
N PHE A 169 15.27 1.12 11.64
CA PHE A 169 15.54 1.36 10.21
C PHE A 169 16.75 0.55 9.73
N ILE A 170 17.88 0.63 10.45
CA ILE A 170 19.10 -0.10 10.08
C ILE A 170 18.89 -1.61 10.12
N ALA A 171 18.17 -2.13 11.13
CA ALA A 171 17.85 -3.55 11.23
C ALA A 171 17.01 -4.02 10.02
N ALA A 172 16.03 -3.23 9.59
CA ALA A 172 15.22 -3.54 8.41
C ALA A 172 16.06 -3.50 7.12
N VAL A 173 16.95 -2.51 6.96
CA VAL A 173 17.87 -2.41 5.80
C VAL A 173 18.84 -3.59 5.76
N ILE A 174 19.42 -3.97 6.89
CA ILE A 174 20.31 -5.15 7.00
C ILE A 174 19.57 -6.42 6.63
N ALA A 175 18.35 -6.61 7.15
CA ALA A 175 17.54 -7.78 6.85
C ALA A 175 17.21 -7.88 5.34
N SER A 176 16.87 -6.75 4.72
CA SER A 176 16.59 -6.69 3.28
C SER A 176 17.81 -6.97 2.40
N SER A 177 19.00 -6.52 2.83
CA SER A 177 20.21 -6.52 1.98
C SER A 177 21.07 -7.77 2.19
N TRP A 178 21.27 -8.22 3.43
CA TRP A 178 22.24 -9.27 3.77
C TRP A 178 21.62 -10.63 4.07
N PHE A 179 20.36 -10.67 4.46
CA PHE A 179 19.72 -11.94 4.75
C PHE A 179 19.36 -12.69 3.45
N LYS A 180 19.20 -13.99 3.55
CA LYS A 180 18.87 -14.88 2.43
C LYS A 180 17.61 -15.68 2.75
N GLY A 181 17.00 -16.22 1.70
CA GLY A 181 15.80 -17.05 1.83
C GLY A 181 14.63 -16.30 2.46
N PHE A 182 13.93 -16.93 3.38
CA PHE A 182 12.72 -16.40 4.00
C PHE A 182 12.95 -15.08 4.78
N LEU A 183 14.04 -14.95 5.52
CA LEU A 183 14.32 -13.75 6.31
C LEU A 183 14.48 -12.49 5.45
N LYS A 184 14.93 -12.63 4.20
CA LYS A 184 14.98 -11.51 3.25
C LYS A 184 13.59 -10.99 2.85
N MET A 185 12.54 -11.82 3.00
CA MET A 185 11.17 -11.47 2.62
C MET A 185 10.42 -10.68 3.70
N ILE A 186 10.93 -10.66 4.94
CA ILE A 186 10.25 -10.06 6.10
C ILE A 186 11.08 -8.96 6.77
N PRO A 187 11.75 -8.06 6.02
CA PRO A 187 12.67 -7.09 6.61
C PRO A 187 11.96 -6.10 7.54
N VAL A 188 10.75 -5.69 7.19
CA VAL A 188 9.92 -4.79 8.00
C VAL A 188 9.57 -5.42 9.34
N LEU A 189 9.14 -6.69 9.33
CA LEU A 189 8.83 -7.41 10.57
C LEU A 189 10.07 -7.57 11.46
N ILE A 190 11.24 -7.86 10.86
CA ILE A 190 12.51 -7.93 11.60
C ILE A 190 12.85 -6.56 12.20
N GLY A 191 12.70 -5.48 11.44
CA GLY A 191 12.89 -4.12 11.93
C GLY A 191 11.98 -3.81 13.12
N ILE A 192 10.69 -4.11 13.01
CA ILE A 192 9.72 -3.92 14.11
C ILE A 192 10.15 -4.72 15.36
N VAL A 193 10.46 -6.01 15.21
CA VAL A 193 10.86 -6.85 16.35
C VAL A 193 12.11 -6.32 17.03
N VAL A 194 13.15 -5.97 16.26
CA VAL A 194 14.40 -5.42 16.81
C VAL A 194 14.15 -4.09 17.51
N GLY A 195 13.44 -3.17 16.85
CA GLY A 195 13.10 -1.86 17.41
C GLY A 195 12.26 -1.96 18.69
N TYR A 196 11.26 -2.86 18.67
CA TYR A 196 10.41 -3.13 19.83
C TYR A 196 11.23 -3.66 21.03
N LEU A 197 12.11 -4.64 20.78
CA LEU A 197 12.99 -5.19 21.83
C LEU A 197 13.95 -4.13 22.40
N VAL A 198 14.43 -3.22 21.57
CA VAL A 198 15.27 -2.09 22.01
C VAL A 198 14.43 -1.07 22.79
N ALA A 199 13.18 -0.85 22.42
CA ALA A 199 12.28 0.11 23.07
C ALA A 199 11.88 -0.30 24.51
N VAL A 200 11.77 -1.60 24.78
CA VAL A 200 11.36 -2.12 26.10
C VAL A 200 12.21 -1.61 27.26
N PRO A 201 13.55 -1.73 27.25
CA PRO A 201 14.38 -1.28 28.38
C PRO A 201 14.37 0.24 28.60
N PHE A 202 13.98 1.02 27.58
CA PHE A 202 13.84 2.47 27.71
C PHE A 202 12.44 2.92 28.17
N GLY A 203 11.51 1.97 28.40
CA GLY A 203 10.17 2.28 28.91
C GLY A 203 9.18 2.82 27.83
N TYR A 204 9.47 2.66 26.54
CA TYR A 204 8.60 3.11 25.46
C TYR A 204 7.43 2.16 25.19
N VAL A 205 7.40 0.99 25.83
CA VAL A 205 6.37 -0.03 25.61
C VAL A 205 5.53 -0.18 26.89
N ASP A 206 4.23 0.09 26.78
CA ASP A 206 3.25 -0.22 27.82
C ASP A 206 2.59 -1.57 27.54
N PHE A 207 2.85 -2.55 28.40
CA PHE A 207 2.26 -3.89 28.31
C PHE A 207 0.89 -3.99 28.99
N THR A 208 0.47 -3.00 29.75
CA THR A 208 -0.79 -3.06 30.52
C THR A 208 -1.99 -3.38 29.63
N PRO A 209 -2.22 -2.68 28.51
CA PRO A 209 -3.34 -3.00 27.62
C PRO A 209 -3.28 -4.40 27.01
N VAL A 210 -2.04 -4.90 26.76
CA VAL A 210 -1.82 -6.26 26.22
C VAL A 210 -2.19 -7.33 27.28
N LEU A 211 -1.84 -7.10 28.53
CA LEU A 211 -2.10 -8.05 29.61
C LEU A 211 -3.61 -8.13 29.92
N GLU A 212 -4.30 -7.00 29.92
CA GLU A 212 -5.73 -6.88 30.21
C GLU A 212 -6.64 -7.35 29.08
N ALA A 213 -6.15 -7.35 27.83
CA ALA A 213 -6.91 -7.74 26.67
C ALA A 213 -7.34 -9.21 26.70
N ALA A 214 -8.57 -9.47 26.26
CA ALA A 214 -9.09 -10.82 26.12
C ALA A 214 -8.38 -11.60 24.99
N TRP A 215 -8.31 -12.92 25.11
CA TRP A 215 -7.76 -13.79 24.06
C TRP A 215 -8.69 -13.90 22.85
N ILE A 216 -10.01 -13.86 23.08
CA ILE A 216 -11.04 -13.99 22.04
C ILE A 216 -12.01 -12.80 22.15
N GLY A 217 -12.26 -12.15 21.03
CA GLY A 217 -13.20 -11.03 20.93
C GLY A 217 -13.43 -10.65 19.47
N LEU A 218 -14.26 -9.66 19.22
CA LEU A 218 -14.48 -9.11 17.88
C LEU A 218 -13.75 -7.78 17.75
N PRO A 219 -13.30 -7.41 16.53
CA PRO A 219 -12.69 -6.10 16.30
C PRO A 219 -13.75 -5.00 16.48
N SER A 220 -13.29 -3.82 16.85
CA SER A 220 -14.15 -2.64 16.95
C SER A 220 -14.46 -2.12 15.54
N ILE A 221 -15.72 -2.18 15.13
CA ILE A 221 -16.19 -1.69 13.83
C ILE A 221 -16.61 -0.24 13.97
N THR A 222 -16.02 0.65 13.16
CA THR A 222 -16.45 2.03 13.01
C THR A 222 -17.28 2.16 11.73
N LEU A 223 -18.50 2.65 11.85
CA LEU A 223 -19.38 2.78 10.69
C LEU A 223 -19.05 4.05 9.89
N PRO A 224 -19.14 4.00 8.55
CA PRO A 224 -19.01 5.17 7.71
C PRO A 224 -20.14 6.17 7.95
N THR A 225 -19.83 7.46 7.91
CA THR A 225 -20.79 8.55 7.93
C THR A 225 -20.72 9.32 6.62
N TRP A 226 -21.87 9.80 6.13
CA TRP A 226 -21.89 10.53 4.89
C TRP A 226 -20.98 11.76 4.94
N SER A 227 -20.07 11.90 3.97
CA SER A 227 -19.21 13.05 3.79
C SER A 227 -18.93 13.30 2.31
N LEU A 228 -19.40 14.44 1.82
CA LEU A 228 -19.09 14.88 0.45
C LEU A 228 -17.60 15.22 0.32
N ASN A 229 -17.02 15.87 1.35
CA ASN A 229 -15.59 16.16 1.40
C ASN A 229 -14.77 14.86 1.34
N GLY A 230 -15.12 13.84 2.14
CA GLY A 230 -14.48 12.53 2.09
C GLY A 230 -14.51 11.91 0.70
N ILE A 231 -15.65 11.98 0.00
CA ILE A 231 -15.78 11.49 -1.37
C ILE A 231 -14.86 12.27 -2.31
N LEU A 232 -14.91 13.59 -2.29
CA LEU A 232 -14.15 14.44 -3.23
C LEU A 232 -12.64 14.38 -3.05
N VAL A 233 -12.17 14.19 -1.81
CA VAL A 233 -10.73 14.13 -1.48
C VAL A 233 -10.17 12.73 -1.68
N ILE A 234 -10.90 11.69 -1.26
CA ILE A 234 -10.36 10.31 -1.22
C ILE A 234 -10.67 9.52 -2.50
N ALA A 235 -11.87 9.65 -3.07
CA ALA A 235 -12.25 8.83 -4.23
C ALA A 235 -11.32 9.00 -5.45
N PRO A 236 -10.79 10.20 -5.79
CA PRO A 236 -9.89 10.36 -6.92
C PRO A 236 -8.56 9.60 -6.78
N ILE A 237 -8.14 9.28 -5.55
CA ILE A 237 -6.93 8.46 -5.30
C ILE A 237 -7.07 7.05 -5.88
N ALA A 238 -8.28 6.58 -6.11
CA ALA A 238 -8.52 5.32 -6.81
C ALA A 238 -7.88 5.27 -8.21
N LEU A 239 -7.64 6.41 -8.86
CA LEU A 239 -6.92 6.45 -10.14
C LEU A 239 -5.45 6.03 -9.95
N VAL A 240 -4.82 6.44 -8.86
CA VAL A 240 -3.47 6.00 -8.49
C VAL A 240 -3.47 4.49 -8.22
N LEU A 241 -4.46 4.04 -7.46
CA LEU A 241 -4.64 2.61 -7.15
C LEU A 241 -4.84 1.75 -8.40
N LEU A 242 -5.57 2.26 -9.38
CA LEU A 242 -5.81 1.57 -10.65
C LEU A 242 -4.49 1.28 -11.36
N VAL A 243 -3.60 2.28 -11.41
CA VAL A 243 -2.28 2.15 -12.03
C VAL A 243 -1.41 1.16 -11.28
N GLU A 244 -1.35 1.30 -9.94
CA GLU A 244 -0.60 0.40 -9.08
C GLU A 244 -1.07 -1.05 -9.25
N HIS A 245 -2.37 -1.27 -9.28
CA HIS A 245 -2.97 -2.60 -9.46
C HIS A 245 -2.62 -3.23 -10.81
N ILE A 246 -2.65 -2.43 -11.89
CA ILE A 246 -2.25 -2.89 -13.23
C ILE A 246 -0.77 -3.29 -13.23
N GLY A 247 0.12 -2.48 -12.67
CA GLY A 247 1.55 -2.78 -12.55
C GLY A 247 1.81 -4.08 -11.77
N HIS A 248 1.09 -4.29 -10.68
CA HIS A 248 1.17 -5.53 -9.90
C HIS A 248 0.67 -6.74 -10.70
N LEU A 249 -0.44 -6.61 -11.44
CA LEU A 249 -0.96 -7.68 -12.28
C LEU A 249 0.02 -8.08 -13.39
N MET A 250 0.66 -7.10 -14.04
CA MET A 250 1.71 -7.35 -15.03
C MET A 250 2.92 -8.08 -14.40
N THR A 251 3.32 -7.67 -13.20
CA THR A 251 4.41 -8.35 -12.47
C THR A 251 4.05 -9.79 -12.14
N VAL A 252 2.82 -10.06 -11.71
CA VAL A 252 2.33 -11.42 -11.46
C VAL A 252 2.32 -12.24 -12.74
N THR A 253 1.89 -11.66 -13.87
CA THR A 253 1.95 -12.30 -15.21
C THR A 253 3.38 -12.71 -15.53
N ASN A 254 4.34 -11.80 -15.40
CA ASN A 254 5.73 -12.07 -15.73
C ASN A 254 6.36 -13.15 -14.82
N LEU A 255 6.05 -13.13 -13.53
CA LEU A 255 6.58 -14.11 -12.57
C LEU A 255 5.95 -15.50 -12.75
N SER A 256 4.62 -15.54 -12.91
CA SER A 256 3.90 -16.80 -13.04
C SER A 256 4.08 -17.43 -14.43
N GLY A 257 4.36 -16.64 -15.45
CA GLY A 257 4.38 -17.05 -16.85
C GLY A 257 2.99 -17.41 -17.40
N GLU A 258 1.93 -17.09 -16.65
CA GLU A 258 0.54 -17.25 -17.08
C GLU A 258 -0.05 -15.86 -17.37
N ASP A 259 -0.77 -15.68 -18.48
CA ASP A 259 -1.37 -14.39 -18.83
C ASP A 259 -2.53 -14.05 -17.90
N CYS A 260 -2.22 -13.30 -16.84
CA CYS A 260 -3.20 -12.75 -15.92
C CYS A 260 -3.88 -11.48 -16.45
N ASN A 261 -3.33 -10.80 -17.46
CA ASN A 261 -3.84 -9.53 -17.96
C ASN A 261 -5.25 -9.66 -18.56
N GLN A 262 -5.59 -10.82 -19.13
CA GLN A 262 -6.94 -11.12 -19.60
C GLN A 262 -8.01 -11.01 -18.50
N TYR A 263 -7.62 -11.09 -17.24
CA TYR A 263 -8.49 -10.99 -16.07
C TYR A 263 -8.51 -9.59 -15.44
N LEU A 264 -7.90 -8.57 -16.07
CA LEU A 264 -7.77 -7.23 -15.51
C LEU A 264 -9.10 -6.64 -15.05
N SER A 265 -10.16 -6.75 -15.87
CA SER A 265 -11.49 -6.22 -15.49
C SER A 265 -12.03 -6.91 -14.22
N SER A 266 -11.96 -8.24 -14.12
CA SER A 266 -12.41 -8.96 -12.92
C SER A 266 -11.49 -8.73 -11.72
N SER A 267 -10.23 -8.48 -11.96
CA SER A 267 -9.21 -8.11 -10.97
C SER A 267 -9.50 -6.75 -10.35
N LEU A 268 -9.77 -5.73 -11.17
CA LEU A 268 -10.19 -4.40 -10.73
C LEU A 268 -11.54 -4.43 -9.99
N LEU A 269 -12.49 -5.24 -10.48
CA LEU A 269 -13.78 -5.43 -9.80
C LEU A 269 -13.58 -6.00 -8.39
N GLY A 270 -12.76 -7.04 -8.27
CA GLY A 270 -12.47 -7.67 -6.98
C GLY A 270 -11.76 -6.72 -6.02
N ASN A 271 -10.83 -5.91 -6.52
CA ASN A 271 -10.16 -4.87 -5.72
C ASN A 271 -11.17 -3.82 -5.25
N GLY A 272 -11.97 -3.26 -6.14
CA GLY A 272 -12.97 -2.24 -5.80
C GLY A 272 -13.99 -2.74 -4.76
N LEU A 273 -14.53 -3.95 -4.95
CA LEU A 273 -15.45 -4.55 -3.96
C LEU A 273 -14.76 -4.84 -2.63
N GLY A 274 -13.49 -5.25 -2.65
CA GLY A 274 -12.69 -5.44 -1.43
C GLY A 274 -12.49 -4.14 -0.66
N ILE A 275 -12.21 -3.02 -1.36
CA ILE A 275 -12.10 -1.68 -0.76
C ILE A 275 -13.43 -1.24 -0.15
N MET A 276 -14.53 -1.42 -0.89
CA MET A 276 -15.87 -1.06 -0.39
C MET A 276 -16.23 -1.86 0.88
N ALA A 277 -15.96 -3.17 0.88
CA ALA A 277 -16.19 -4.02 2.04
C ALA A 277 -15.32 -3.59 3.25
N SER A 278 -14.06 -3.27 3.02
CA SER A 278 -13.15 -2.77 4.05
C SER A 278 -13.67 -1.45 4.65
N GLY A 279 -13.99 -0.46 3.82
CA GLY A 279 -14.51 0.82 4.26
C GLY A 279 -15.84 0.71 5.01
N ALA A 280 -16.74 -0.21 4.60
CA ALA A 280 -18.00 -0.48 5.29
C ALA A 280 -17.80 -1.09 6.69
N LEU A 281 -16.71 -1.80 6.92
CA LEU A 281 -16.33 -2.40 8.20
C LEU A 281 -15.47 -1.48 9.08
N GLY A 282 -15.12 -0.28 8.59
CA GLY A 282 -14.23 0.64 9.32
C GLY A 282 -12.76 0.44 9.03
N GLY A 283 -12.41 -0.35 8.02
CA GLY A 283 -11.04 -0.63 7.62
C GLY A 283 -10.52 0.31 6.54
N PRO A 284 -9.20 0.24 6.28
CA PRO A 284 -8.51 1.08 5.29
C PRO A 284 -8.79 0.66 3.85
N ALA A 285 -8.39 1.52 2.90
CA ALA A 285 -8.37 1.16 1.48
C ALA A 285 -7.34 0.07 1.20
N LEU A 286 -7.73 -0.91 0.40
CA LEU A 286 -6.93 -2.10 0.11
C LEU A 286 -6.36 -2.07 -1.31
N THR A 287 -5.17 -2.64 -1.47
CA THR A 287 -4.51 -2.84 -2.77
C THR A 287 -3.74 -4.16 -2.78
N SER A 288 -3.42 -4.66 -3.96
CA SER A 288 -2.41 -5.71 -4.10
C SER A 288 -1.04 -5.18 -3.65
N ILE A 289 -0.25 -5.98 -2.95
CA ILE A 289 1.00 -5.52 -2.34
C ILE A 289 2.24 -6.21 -2.92
N ALA A 290 3.29 -5.42 -3.11
CA ALA A 290 4.55 -5.86 -3.70
C ALA A 290 5.28 -6.91 -2.86
N GLU A 291 5.17 -6.85 -1.53
CA GLU A 291 5.78 -7.81 -0.60
C GLU A 291 5.30 -9.24 -0.89
N ASN A 292 4.00 -9.43 -1.09
CA ASN A 292 3.45 -10.73 -1.41
C ASN A 292 3.79 -11.20 -2.83
N ILE A 293 3.93 -10.28 -3.77
CA ILE A 293 4.46 -10.59 -5.10
C ILE A 293 5.92 -11.05 -5.00
N GLY A 294 6.72 -10.40 -4.15
CA GLY A 294 8.09 -10.83 -3.85
C GLY A 294 8.16 -12.24 -3.25
N VAL A 295 7.26 -12.55 -2.29
CA VAL A 295 7.15 -13.91 -1.72
C VAL A 295 6.80 -14.94 -2.79
N MET A 296 5.85 -14.64 -3.68
CA MET A 296 5.54 -15.53 -4.83
C MET A 296 6.75 -15.80 -5.71
N GLY A 297 7.49 -14.75 -6.07
CA GLY A 297 8.68 -14.86 -6.91
C GLY A 297 9.78 -15.73 -6.30
N LEU A 298 10.01 -15.61 -4.99
CA LEU A 298 11.04 -16.37 -4.28
C LEU A 298 10.61 -17.80 -3.94
N SER A 299 9.37 -18.00 -3.54
CA SER A 299 8.82 -19.33 -3.21
C SER A 299 8.44 -20.13 -4.44
N LYS A 300 8.30 -19.48 -5.60
CA LYS A 300 7.78 -20.02 -6.85
C LYS A 300 6.41 -20.72 -6.68
N CYS A 301 5.63 -20.25 -5.72
CA CYS A 301 4.33 -20.81 -5.39
C CYS A 301 3.23 -19.81 -5.79
N TYR A 302 2.63 -20.02 -6.96
CA TYR A 302 1.61 -19.14 -7.53
C TYR A 302 0.18 -19.65 -7.28
N SER A 303 0.01 -20.77 -6.58
CA SER A 303 -1.30 -21.37 -6.35
C SER A 303 -2.21 -20.45 -5.53
N THR A 304 -3.41 -20.18 -6.04
CA THR A 304 -4.41 -19.36 -5.33
C THR A 304 -4.88 -19.97 -4.01
N ARG A 305 -4.71 -21.27 -3.79
CA ARG A 305 -5.00 -21.92 -2.51
C ARG A 305 -4.17 -21.36 -1.35
N VAL A 306 -2.95 -20.91 -1.63
CA VAL A 306 -2.09 -20.26 -0.61
C VAL A 306 -2.77 -19.01 -0.10
N PHE A 307 -3.36 -18.20 -0.97
CA PHE A 307 -4.00 -16.94 -0.59
C PHE A 307 -5.32 -17.14 0.16
N TRP A 308 -6.05 -18.23 -0.12
CA TRP A 308 -7.19 -18.61 0.72
C TRP A 308 -6.78 -18.91 2.16
N TRP A 309 -5.68 -19.65 2.36
CA TRP A 309 -5.16 -19.91 3.71
C TRP A 309 -4.60 -18.65 4.36
N THR A 310 -3.88 -17.81 3.60
CA THR A 310 -3.38 -16.52 4.13
C THR A 310 -4.54 -15.64 4.57
N ALA A 311 -5.61 -15.56 3.79
CA ALA A 311 -6.82 -14.80 4.15
C ALA A 311 -7.50 -15.39 5.40
N ALA A 312 -7.62 -16.71 5.50
CA ALA A 312 -8.16 -17.37 6.69
C ALA A 312 -7.34 -17.04 7.95
N PHE A 313 -6.01 -17.08 7.88
CA PHE A 313 -5.16 -16.68 9.00
C PHE A 313 -5.33 -15.19 9.35
N ALA A 314 -5.42 -14.30 8.37
CA ALA A 314 -5.65 -12.89 8.60
C ALA A 314 -7.02 -12.62 9.27
N LEU A 315 -8.07 -13.34 8.87
CA LEU A 315 -9.37 -13.27 9.53
C LEU A 315 -9.33 -13.73 10.99
N ILE A 316 -8.63 -14.82 11.26
CA ILE A 316 -8.51 -15.35 12.63
C ILE A 316 -7.70 -14.39 13.51
N ILE A 317 -6.55 -13.94 13.02
CA ILE A 317 -5.62 -13.09 13.78
C ILE A 317 -6.21 -11.68 13.97
N GLY A 318 -6.69 -11.05 12.90
CA GLY A 318 -7.21 -9.69 12.95
C GLY A 318 -8.63 -9.61 13.51
N GLY A 319 -9.47 -10.66 13.30
CA GLY A 319 -10.86 -10.62 13.67
C GLY A 319 -11.18 -11.12 15.07
N PHE A 320 -10.39 -12.06 15.62
CA PHE A 320 -10.81 -12.79 16.81
C PHE A 320 -9.78 -12.78 17.95
N CYS A 321 -8.66 -12.07 17.83
CA CYS A 321 -7.63 -12.04 18.85
C CYS A 321 -7.31 -10.61 19.35
N PRO A 322 -8.12 -10.01 20.25
CA PRO A 322 -7.89 -8.68 20.80
C PRO A 322 -6.51 -8.50 21.46
N LYS A 323 -5.99 -9.56 22.07
CA LYS A 323 -4.66 -9.54 22.66
C LYS A 323 -3.55 -9.24 21.66
N LEU A 324 -3.68 -9.78 20.44
CA LEU A 324 -2.75 -9.49 19.35
C LEU A 324 -2.94 -8.05 18.81
N ALA A 325 -4.18 -7.55 18.79
CA ALA A 325 -4.47 -6.16 18.47
C ALA A 325 -3.75 -5.21 19.44
N MET A 326 -3.87 -5.45 20.74
CA MET A 326 -3.20 -4.62 21.74
C MET A 326 -1.67 -4.73 21.66
N LEU A 327 -1.13 -5.87 21.25
CA LEU A 327 0.32 -6.01 20.99
C LEU A 327 0.75 -5.10 19.82
N PHE A 328 -0.06 -4.98 18.78
CA PHE A 328 0.24 -4.07 17.68
C PHE A 328 0.15 -2.60 18.12
N TYR A 329 -0.86 -2.24 18.91
CA TYR A 329 -0.99 -0.90 19.48
C TYR A 329 0.14 -0.52 20.43
N SER A 330 0.80 -1.50 21.09
CA SER A 330 1.94 -1.25 21.96
C SER A 330 3.24 -0.93 21.21
N ILE A 331 3.26 -0.99 19.88
CA ILE A 331 4.44 -0.64 19.06
C ILE A 331 4.66 0.87 19.15
N PRO A 332 5.83 1.33 19.66
CA PRO A 332 6.10 2.76 19.78
C PRO A 332 6.14 3.48 18.43
N THR A 333 5.74 4.74 18.42
CA THR A 333 5.72 5.60 17.21
C THR A 333 7.09 5.69 16.55
N CYS A 334 8.17 5.77 17.34
CA CYS A 334 9.55 5.80 16.81
C CYS A 334 9.93 4.51 16.06
N VAL A 335 9.44 3.35 16.51
CA VAL A 335 9.64 2.06 15.81
C VAL A 335 8.87 2.06 14.49
N LEU A 336 7.61 2.52 14.49
CA LEU A 336 6.82 2.67 13.26
C LEU A 336 7.48 3.65 12.28
N GLY A 337 8.00 4.77 12.77
CA GLY A 337 8.76 5.73 11.99
C GLY A 337 10.00 5.11 11.35
N GLY A 338 10.77 4.33 12.12
CA GLY A 338 11.98 3.66 11.63
C GLY A 338 11.71 2.71 10.47
N VAL A 339 10.71 1.85 10.56
CA VAL A 339 10.34 0.98 9.42
C VAL A 339 9.71 1.76 8.27
N SER A 340 8.98 2.84 8.56
CA SER A 340 8.38 3.71 7.53
C SER A 340 9.43 4.40 6.67
N LEU A 341 10.58 4.81 7.24
CA LEU A 341 11.72 5.34 6.48
C LEU A 341 12.16 4.35 5.38
N MET A 342 12.27 3.07 5.72
CA MET A 342 12.62 2.04 4.74
C MET A 342 11.50 1.84 3.71
N LEU A 343 10.25 1.73 4.15
CA LEU A 343 9.11 1.47 3.26
C LEU A 343 8.90 2.60 2.26
N PHE A 344 8.91 3.85 2.72
CA PHE A 344 8.71 5.01 1.84
C PHE A 344 9.90 5.18 0.88
N GLY A 345 11.12 4.87 1.34
CA GLY A 345 12.29 4.80 0.47
C GLY A 345 12.17 3.74 -0.62
N LEU A 346 11.65 2.56 -0.29
CA LEU A 346 11.37 1.50 -1.28
C LEU A 346 10.28 1.89 -2.27
N ILE A 347 9.20 2.55 -1.81
CA ILE A 347 8.15 3.05 -2.70
C ILE A 347 8.74 4.07 -3.69
N ALA A 348 9.50 5.06 -3.20
CA ALA A 348 10.16 6.03 -4.08
C ALA A 348 11.12 5.35 -5.07
N GLY A 349 11.93 4.39 -4.58
CA GLY A 349 12.84 3.60 -5.40
C GLY A 349 12.14 2.80 -6.48
N ASN A 350 10.96 2.23 -6.19
CA ASN A 350 10.15 1.51 -7.18
C ASN A 350 9.62 2.47 -8.28
N GLY A 351 9.20 3.68 -7.90
CA GLY A 351 8.81 4.71 -8.88
C GLY A 351 9.96 5.09 -9.81
N LEU A 352 11.15 5.33 -9.26
CA LEU A 352 12.36 5.60 -10.06
C LEU A 352 12.73 4.41 -10.94
N SER A 353 12.67 3.19 -10.41
CA SER A 353 12.94 1.97 -11.17
C SER A 353 11.99 1.81 -12.35
N LEU A 354 10.70 2.15 -12.18
CA LEU A 354 9.73 2.13 -13.26
C LEU A 354 10.11 3.11 -14.38
N LEU A 355 10.47 4.35 -14.03
CA LEU A 355 10.89 5.36 -15.01
C LEU A 355 12.10 4.90 -15.82
N VAL A 356 13.06 4.24 -15.17
CA VAL A 356 14.28 3.73 -15.82
C VAL A 356 13.98 2.48 -16.66
N SER A 357 13.22 1.52 -16.15
CA SER A 357 12.91 0.26 -16.85
C SER A 357 12.08 0.49 -18.12
N GLU A 358 11.16 1.44 -18.07
CA GLU A 358 10.31 1.84 -19.19
C GLU A 358 11.02 2.86 -20.12
N LYS A 359 12.31 3.13 -19.86
CA LYS A 359 13.19 4.00 -20.68
C LYS A 359 12.57 5.36 -20.93
N VAL A 360 11.98 5.98 -19.90
CA VAL A 360 11.47 7.35 -20.00
C VAL A 360 12.63 8.30 -20.34
N ASP A 361 12.56 8.91 -21.53
CA ASP A 361 13.61 9.84 -21.96
C ASP A 361 13.38 11.23 -21.34
N PHE A 362 14.29 11.64 -20.47
CA PHE A 362 14.29 12.96 -19.82
C PHE A 362 14.97 14.06 -20.66
N ASN A 363 15.57 13.73 -21.81
CA ASN A 363 16.00 14.73 -22.77
C ASN A 363 14.79 15.31 -23.54
N GLU A 364 13.67 14.57 -23.61
CA GLU A 364 12.41 15.13 -24.04
C GLU A 364 11.91 16.15 -23.02
N ASN A 365 11.82 17.41 -23.43
CA ASN A 365 11.34 18.49 -22.56
C ASN A 365 9.94 18.22 -21.98
N ARG A 366 9.10 17.55 -22.75
CA ARG A 366 7.75 17.11 -22.31
C ARG A 366 7.82 16.22 -21.07
N ASN A 367 8.58 15.16 -21.11
CA ASN A 367 8.70 14.20 -20.00
C ASN A 367 9.34 14.86 -18.76
N LEU A 368 10.37 15.69 -19.00
CA LEU A 368 11.04 16.47 -17.96
C LEU A 368 10.04 17.41 -17.26
N MET A 369 9.20 18.14 -18.01
CA MET A 369 8.23 19.07 -17.42
C MET A 369 7.12 18.35 -16.64
N ILE A 370 6.62 17.20 -17.13
CA ILE A 370 5.64 16.37 -16.40
C ILE A 370 6.21 15.98 -15.04
N VAL A 371 7.41 15.40 -15.02
CA VAL A 371 8.01 14.87 -13.79
C VAL A 371 8.41 16.02 -12.86
N ALA A 372 9.14 17.02 -13.34
CA ALA A 372 9.63 18.13 -12.51
C ALA A 372 8.48 18.89 -11.82
N SER A 373 7.43 19.23 -12.60
CA SER A 373 6.29 19.98 -12.05
C SER A 373 5.51 19.16 -11.01
N SER A 374 5.26 17.89 -11.31
CA SER A 374 4.48 17.03 -10.42
C SER A 374 5.23 16.65 -9.15
N LEU A 375 6.55 16.40 -9.25
CA LEU A 375 7.38 16.12 -8.09
C LEU A 375 7.45 17.32 -7.14
N ILE A 376 7.77 18.52 -7.66
CA ILE A 376 7.95 19.70 -6.81
C ILE A 376 6.64 20.11 -6.11
N VAL A 377 5.51 20.09 -6.83
CA VAL A 377 4.21 20.42 -6.26
C VAL A 377 3.77 19.34 -5.26
N GLY A 378 3.81 18.07 -5.66
CA GLY A 378 3.33 16.97 -4.83
C GLY A 378 4.14 16.81 -3.54
N ILE A 379 5.47 16.72 -3.66
CA ILE A 379 6.35 16.55 -2.52
C ILE A 379 6.32 17.81 -1.63
N GLY A 380 6.39 19.00 -2.23
CA GLY A 380 6.37 20.25 -1.48
C GLY A 380 5.11 20.38 -0.62
N MET A 381 3.93 20.11 -1.19
CA MET A 381 2.67 20.18 -0.44
C MET A 381 2.55 19.06 0.60
N MET A 382 2.96 17.83 0.28
CA MET A 382 2.87 16.71 1.23
C MET A 382 3.80 16.91 2.43
N THR A 383 5.01 17.42 2.21
CA THR A 383 6.00 17.63 3.29
C THR A 383 5.67 18.82 4.16
N THR A 384 5.01 19.85 3.62
CA THR A 384 4.59 21.05 4.36
C THR A 384 3.19 20.90 4.97
N GLY A 385 2.44 19.86 4.62
CA GLY A 385 1.06 19.67 5.07
C GLY A 385 0.06 20.67 4.45
N VAL A 386 0.47 21.40 3.39
CA VAL A 386 -0.39 22.39 2.74
C VAL A 386 -1.31 21.71 1.73
N SER A 387 -2.58 22.11 1.73
CA SER A 387 -3.59 21.72 0.74
C SER A 387 -4.14 22.95 0.04
N VAL A 388 -4.69 22.78 -1.17
CA VAL A 388 -5.32 23.88 -1.90
C VAL A 388 -6.81 23.92 -1.56
N PRO A 389 -7.31 24.99 -0.89
CA PRO A 389 -8.72 25.11 -0.58
C PRO A 389 -9.52 25.40 -1.85
N LEU A 390 -10.57 24.62 -2.08
CA LEU A 390 -11.48 24.77 -3.21
C LEU A 390 -12.94 24.77 -2.71
N GLY A 391 -13.38 25.92 -2.20
CA GLY A 391 -14.70 26.05 -1.57
C GLY A 391 -14.78 25.30 -0.26
N SER A 392 -15.57 24.23 -0.20
CA SER A 392 -15.78 23.42 1.00
C SER A 392 -14.87 22.20 1.11
N PHE A 393 -13.97 21.98 0.17
CA PHE A 393 -13.03 20.86 0.20
C PHE A 393 -11.60 21.31 -0.10
N GLU A 394 -10.63 20.48 0.30
CA GLU A 394 -9.21 20.73 0.12
C GLU A 394 -8.60 19.69 -0.82
N ILE A 395 -7.72 20.16 -1.73
CA ILE A 395 -6.98 19.28 -2.62
C ILE A 395 -5.62 18.98 -1.99
N PRO A 396 -5.36 17.74 -1.51
CA PRO A 396 -4.06 17.38 -0.98
C PRO A 396 -3.01 17.29 -2.09
N GLY A 397 -1.72 17.46 -1.71
CA GLY A 397 -0.60 17.52 -2.65
C GLY A 397 -0.49 16.31 -3.58
N LEU A 398 -0.76 15.10 -3.08
CA LEU A 398 -0.75 13.89 -3.91
C LEU A 398 -1.80 13.94 -5.02
N LEU A 399 -3.02 14.36 -4.70
CA LEU A 399 -4.09 14.46 -5.70
C LEU A 399 -3.77 15.54 -6.73
N LEU A 400 -3.25 16.68 -6.29
CA LEU A 400 -2.85 17.75 -7.20
C LEU A 400 -1.71 17.31 -8.13
N ALA A 401 -0.70 16.60 -7.61
CA ALA A 401 0.38 16.06 -8.42
C ALA A 401 -0.11 15.03 -9.45
N ALA A 402 -1.05 14.16 -9.06
CA ALA A 402 -1.65 13.18 -9.97
C ALA A 402 -2.45 13.87 -11.08
N ILE A 403 -3.28 14.87 -10.76
CA ILE A 403 -4.02 15.67 -11.74
C ILE A 403 -3.05 16.39 -12.66
N LEU A 404 -2.04 17.06 -12.10
CA LEU A 404 -1.06 17.84 -12.87
C LEU A 404 -0.28 16.96 -13.85
N SER A 405 0.20 15.79 -13.40
CA SER A 405 0.94 14.86 -14.26
C SER A 405 0.09 14.34 -15.42
N VAL A 406 -1.19 14.01 -15.17
CA VAL A 406 -2.13 13.56 -16.22
C VAL A 406 -2.46 14.69 -17.18
N VAL A 407 -2.78 15.88 -16.67
CA VAL A 407 -3.12 17.04 -17.51
C VAL A 407 -1.93 17.43 -18.40
N LEU A 408 -0.73 17.55 -17.83
CA LEU A 408 0.47 17.86 -18.60
C LEU A 408 0.76 16.78 -19.64
N ASN A 409 0.56 15.51 -19.32
CA ASN A 409 0.71 14.42 -20.27
C ASN A 409 -0.26 14.51 -21.45
N LEU A 410 -1.49 14.99 -21.24
CA LEU A 410 -2.49 15.12 -22.29
C LEU A 410 -2.35 16.39 -23.13
N VAL A 411 -1.85 17.48 -22.53
CA VAL A 411 -1.81 18.82 -23.14
C VAL A 411 -0.46 19.10 -23.82
N LEU A 412 0.66 18.65 -23.24
CA LEU A 412 1.98 18.93 -23.80
C LEU A 412 2.18 18.19 -25.13
N PRO A 413 2.73 18.88 -26.15
CA PRO A 413 2.99 18.26 -27.45
C PRO A 413 3.98 17.10 -27.32
N LYS A 414 3.73 16.03 -28.05
CA LYS A 414 4.73 14.98 -28.25
C LYS A 414 5.77 15.52 -29.23
N GLU A 415 7.04 15.46 -28.88
CA GLU A 415 8.10 15.77 -29.83
C GLU A 415 7.97 14.81 -31.02
N LYS A 416 7.97 15.35 -32.22
CA LYS A 416 8.06 14.54 -33.43
C LYS A 416 9.45 13.91 -33.42
N GLU A 417 9.54 12.60 -33.64
CA GLU A 417 10.81 11.98 -34.04
C GLU A 417 11.33 12.77 -35.26
N GLU A 418 12.24 13.69 -35.05
CA GLU A 418 13.04 14.20 -36.13
C GLU A 418 13.85 13.02 -36.63
N LEU A 419 13.42 12.49 -37.78
CA LEU A 419 14.24 11.60 -38.58
C LEU A 419 15.60 12.27 -38.72
N VAL A 420 16.58 11.88 -37.92
CA VAL A 420 17.99 12.20 -38.14
C VAL A 420 18.34 11.48 -39.43
N GLN A 421 18.06 12.13 -40.54
CA GLN A 421 18.66 11.84 -41.82
C GLN A 421 20.07 12.46 -41.78
N CYS A 422 21.05 11.64 -41.42
CA CYS A 422 22.44 11.84 -41.73
C CYS A 422 22.90 10.75 -42.67
#